data_7ff45feea83f0d1c2572b6bc2a4f5412
#
_entry.id   7ff45feea83f0d1c2572b6bc2a4f5412
#
_cell.length_a   1.000
_cell.length_b   1.000
_cell.length_c   1.000
_cell.angle_alpha   90.00
_cell.angle_beta   90.00
_cell.angle_gamma   90.00
#
_symmetry.space_group_name_H-M   'P 1'
#
loop_
_entity.id
_entity.type
_entity.pdbx_description
1 polymer ?
#
loop_
_entity_poly.entity_id
_entity_poly.type
_entity_poly.pdbx_seq_one_letter_code
_entity_poly.pdbx_strand_id
1 'polypeptide(L)'
;MKKPLFILIFLLVFSNSPMFCQEDNRYVPETDPLVLAKLEQWQDLKFGLLMHWGTYSQWGIVESWSICAEDEGWCRRSNPNYVGYKKEYENLQTTFNPVRFDPAKWAKAAKNAGMKYVIFTTKHHDGFSMFDTRLTDYRITSDKTPFHTNPKANIAKEIFSAFRAEGFWTGAYFSKPDWHSENYWWPNFATPDRNPNYDITKYPERWEKFVQFTHGQIMELLGGDYGKIDILWLDGGWVQKMTKDEIIKEITSPDYKFIHVQNQDIRMDELVAKARQKQPGLIVVDRAVYGKNQNYLTPENRVPDKALPYPWESCIIAGGGWSWVPDAKYMTGKNAVQLLVDIVAKGGNLLLNIAPGPEGQWHDDAYRLLEDIGKWMKVNGESIYGTRAIAPYKEGKVCISKKEANTIYIYYLAEDGEKMPSKIDMSAFSLPVNMKIRMLGTDTFLRMEKSDRGVTILIPESIRKNPPSEYVWVMKATF
;
A
#
# COMPACT_ATOMS: atom_id res chain seq x y z
N MET A 1 15.10 19.60 53.39
CA MET A 1 14.90 18.20 52.97
C MET A 1 14.53 18.22 51.47
N LYS A 2 15.49 17.91 50.61
CA LYS A 2 15.29 17.86 49.15
C LYS A 2 14.86 16.44 48.78
N LYS A 3 13.69 16.30 48.14
CA LYS A 3 13.21 15.00 47.59
C LYS A 3 13.91 14.73 46.26
N PRO A 4 14.42 13.54 46.00
CA PRO A 4 14.98 13.20 44.70
C PRO A 4 13.86 12.92 43.68
N LEU A 5 14.02 13.51 42.51
CA LEU A 5 13.20 13.29 41.32
C LEU A 5 13.68 12.00 40.65
N PHE A 6 12.90 10.94 40.73
CA PHE A 6 13.16 9.72 39.97
C PHE A 6 12.67 9.91 38.51
N ILE A 7 13.64 10.06 37.61
CA ILE A 7 13.36 9.99 36.16
C ILE A 7 13.28 8.51 35.78
N LEU A 8 12.09 8.04 35.51
CA LEU A 8 11.84 6.68 34.97
C LEU A 8 12.12 6.69 33.47
N ILE A 9 13.32 6.25 33.10
CA ILE A 9 13.66 6.00 31.68
C ILE A 9 12.96 4.71 31.27
N PHE A 10 11.88 4.82 30.46
CA PHE A 10 11.28 3.69 29.77
C PHE A 10 12.22 3.27 28.63
N LEU A 11 13.06 2.28 28.88
CA LEU A 11 13.73 1.51 27.84
C LEU A 11 12.67 0.67 27.11
N LEU A 12 12.27 1.13 25.93
CA LEU A 12 11.56 0.31 24.94
C LEU A 12 12.53 -0.79 24.46
N VAL A 13 12.45 -1.94 25.08
CA VAL A 13 13.09 -3.16 24.57
C VAL A 13 12.28 -3.60 23.34
N PHE A 14 12.72 -3.15 22.16
CA PHE A 14 12.35 -3.83 20.92
C PHE A 14 12.96 -5.22 20.99
N SER A 15 12.16 -6.24 21.20
CA SER A 15 12.56 -7.62 20.99
C SER A 15 12.80 -7.80 19.48
N ASN A 16 14.05 -7.62 19.06
CA ASN A 16 14.54 -8.07 17.77
C ASN A 16 14.53 -9.60 17.74
N SER A 17 13.40 -10.20 17.48
CA SER A 17 13.38 -11.54 16.94
C SER A 17 13.86 -11.42 15.49
N PRO A 18 14.96 -12.07 15.09
CA PRO A 18 15.35 -12.13 13.69
C PRO A 18 14.34 -13.04 12.99
N MET A 19 13.26 -12.46 12.50
CA MET A 19 12.39 -13.14 11.57
C MET A 19 13.14 -13.17 10.25
N PHE A 20 13.94 -14.22 10.05
CA PHE A 20 14.54 -14.53 8.77
C PHE A 20 13.45 -14.43 7.71
N CYS A 21 13.64 -13.53 6.74
CA CYS A 21 12.85 -13.50 5.53
C CYS A 21 13.18 -14.77 4.73
N GLN A 22 12.56 -15.91 5.12
CA GLN A 22 12.51 -17.08 4.28
C GLN A 22 11.87 -16.66 2.96
N GLU A 23 12.50 -17.01 1.85
CA GLU A 23 11.86 -16.92 0.53
C GLU A 23 10.50 -17.58 0.65
N ASP A 24 9.44 -16.84 0.29
CA ASP A 24 8.10 -17.37 0.47
C ASP A 24 7.82 -18.35 -0.66
N ASN A 25 8.21 -19.59 -0.45
CA ASN A 25 8.03 -20.70 -1.39
C ASN A 25 6.55 -20.99 -1.71
N ARG A 26 5.62 -20.23 -1.12
CA ARG A 26 4.18 -20.37 -1.32
C ARG A 26 3.64 -19.48 -2.44
N TYR A 27 4.45 -18.56 -2.99
CA TYR A 27 4.01 -17.76 -4.14
C TYR A 27 3.75 -18.67 -5.35
N VAL A 28 2.55 -18.54 -5.92
CA VAL A 28 2.13 -19.28 -7.12
C VAL A 28 2.18 -18.32 -8.31
N PRO A 29 3.07 -18.54 -9.28
CA PRO A 29 3.14 -17.72 -10.49
C PRO A 29 1.83 -17.72 -11.28
N GLU A 30 1.46 -16.56 -11.81
CA GLU A 30 0.34 -16.43 -12.74
C GLU A 30 0.62 -17.15 -14.05
N THR A 31 -0.43 -17.62 -14.72
CA THR A 31 -0.34 -18.34 -16.01
C THR A 31 -1.18 -17.71 -17.11
N ASP A 32 -2.14 -16.84 -16.79
CA ASP A 32 -2.93 -16.11 -17.77
C ASP A 32 -2.06 -15.08 -18.51
N PRO A 33 -1.89 -15.21 -19.86
CA PRO A 33 -1.01 -14.30 -20.60
C PRO A 33 -1.44 -12.83 -20.54
N LEU A 34 -2.73 -12.53 -20.41
CA LEU A 34 -3.21 -11.15 -20.30
C LEU A 34 -2.83 -10.55 -18.94
N VAL A 35 -2.90 -11.35 -17.89
CA VAL A 35 -2.50 -10.92 -16.54
C VAL A 35 -0.98 -10.80 -16.46
N LEU A 36 -0.23 -11.74 -17.03
CA LEU A 36 1.25 -11.67 -17.08
C LEU A 36 1.73 -10.41 -17.80
N ALA A 37 1.17 -10.11 -18.97
CA ALA A 37 1.50 -8.90 -19.71
C ALA A 37 1.18 -7.62 -18.90
N LYS A 38 0.09 -7.65 -18.15
CA LYS A 38 -0.30 -6.51 -17.31
C LYS A 38 0.54 -6.39 -16.04
N LEU A 39 0.96 -7.51 -15.44
CA LEU A 39 1.90 -7.53 -14.32
C LEU A 39 3.27 -6.93 -14.72
N GLU A 40 3.77 -7.25 -15.90
CA GLU A 40 5.01 -6.67 -16.41
C GLU A 40 4.89 -5.14 -16.54
N GLN A 41 3.78 -4.66 -17.12
CA GLN A 41 3.50 -3.21 -17.19
C GLN A 41 3.36 -2.59 -15.79
N TRP A 42 2.69 -3.27 -14.85
CA TRP A 42 2.55 -2.79 -13.49
C TRP A 42 3.91 -2.68 -12.77
N GLN A 43 4.80 -3.64 -12.98
CA GLN A 43 6.17 -3.57 -12.45
C GLN A 43 6.95 -2.35 -12.98
N ASP A 44 6.59 -1.81 -14.14
CA ASP A 44 7.19 -0.60 -14.69
C ASP A 44 6.72 0.69 -14.02
N LEU A 45 5.53 0.67 -13.41
CA LEU A 45 4.92 1.86 -12.78
C LEU A 45 5.64 2.33 -11.53
N LYS A 46 6.20 1.43 -10.73
CA LYS A 46 7.07 1.63 -9.56
C LYS A 46 6.51 2.42 -8.40
N PHE A 47 5.63 3.40 -8.60
CA PHE A 47 5.18 4.31 -7.58
C PHE A 47 3.67 4.56 -7.65
N GLY A 48 2.95 4.19 -6.59
CA GLY A 48 1.51 4.33 -6.45
C GLY A 48 1.07 5.07 -5.20
N LEU A 49 -0.19 5.49 -5.20
CA LEU A 49 -0.90 6.10 -4.09
C LEU A 49 -1.91 5.11 -3.52
N LEU A 50 -1.91 4.93 -2.20
CA LEU A 50 -2.98 4.26 -1.47
C LEU A 50 -3.77 5.31 -0.68
N MET A 51 -5.08 5.18 -0.66
CA MET A 51 -5.93 6.05 0.15
C MET A 51 -6.89 5.24 1.00
N HIS A 52 -6.66 5.23 2.33
CA HIS A 52 -7.63 4.70 3.31
C HIS A 52 -8.58 5.81 3.72
N TRP A 53 -9.86 5.66 3.38
CA TRP A 53 -10.87 6.65 3.71
C TRP A 53 -12.25 6.03 3.95
N GLY A 54 -12.90 6.47 5.00
CA GLY A 54 -14.22 6.03 5.41
C GLY A 54 -14.76 6.90 6.55
N THR A 55 -15.86 6.49 7.15
CA THR A 55 -16.52 7.20 8.24
C THR A 55 -15.63 7.38 9.47
N TYR A 56 -14.71 6.46 9.71
CA TYR A 56 -13.72 6.49 10.81
C TYR A 56 -12.83 7.73 10.81
N SER A 57 -12.65 8.37 9.66
CA SER A 57 -11.88 9.62 9.57
C SER A 57 -12.48 10.75 10.40
N GLN A 58 -13.80 10.72 10.69
CA GLN A 58 -14.45 11.71 11.52
C GLN A 58 -13.98 11.67 12.99
N TRP A 59 -13.59 10.52 13.47
CA TRP A 59 -13.05 10.36 14.82
C TRP A 59 -11.51 10.48 14.86
N GLY A 60 -10.86 10.45 13.71
CA GLY A 60 -9.40 10.50 13.63
C GLY A 60 -8.74 9.32 14.35
N ILE A 61 -9.30 8.14 14.20
CA ILE A 61 -8.86 6.88 14.83
C ILE A 61 -8.31 5.91 13.78
N VAL A 62 -7.72 4.82 14.26
CA VAL A 62 -7.42 3.65 13.42
C VAL A 62 -8.69 3.22 12.67
N GLU A 63 -8.54 2.76 11.44
CA GLU A 63 -9.66 2.44 10.53
C GLU A 63 -10.79 1.69 11.27
N SER A 64 -11.37 0.69 10.67
CA SER A 64 -12.43 -0.14 11.24
C SER A 64 -12.06 -0.89 12.54
N TRP A 65 -10.77 -1.02 12.86
CA TRP A 65 -10.29 -1.92 13.93
C TRP A 65 -10.85 -1.61 15.31
N SER A 66 -11.22 -0.37 15.56
CA SER A 66 -11.81 0.01 16.84
C SER A 66 -13.15 -0.69 17.16
N ILE A 67 -13.86 -1.19 16.13
CA ILE A 67 -15.08 -1.99 16.32
C ILE A 67 -14.83 -3.50 16.34
N CYS A 68 -13.60 -3.96 16.08
CA CYS A 68 -13.22 -5.33 16.32
C CYS A 68 -13.03 -5.55 17.83
N ALA A 69 -13.64 -6.59 18.38
CA ALA A 69 -13.63 -6.82 19.84
C ALA A 69 -12.29 -7.37 20.35
N GLU A 70 -11.36 -7.72 19.48
CA GLU A 70 -10.00 -8.14 19.85
C GLU A 70 -9.32 -7.09 20.73
N ASP A 71 -8.60 -7.56 21.74
CA ASP A 71 -7.80 -6.69 22.63
C ASP A 71 -6.45 -6.38 21.96
N GLU A 72 -6.50 -5.43 21.03
CA GLU A 72 -5.29 -4.92 20.38
C GLU A 72 -4.88 -3.59 21.03
N GLY A 73 -3.67 -3.53 21.56
CA GLY A 73 -3.18 -2.36 22.32
C GLY A 73 -3.16 -1.04 21.55
N TRP A 74 -3.23 -1.09 20.22
CA TRP A 74 -3.34 0.06 19.33
C TRP A 74 -4.78 0.48 19.02
N CYS A 75 -5.80 -0.34 19.39
CA CYS A 75 -7.22 -0.04 19.26
C CYS A 75 -7.79 0.47 20.57
N ARG A 76 -7.97 1.78 20.70
CA ARG A 76 -8.58 2.40 21.88
C ARG A 76 -10.02 2.79 21.58
N ARG A 77 -10.95 2.40 22.48
CA ARG A 77 -12.37 2.77 22.43
C ARG A 77 -12.65 3.86 23.44
N SER A 78 -13.38 4.88 23.00
CA SER A 78 -13.84 5.97 23.88
C SER A 78 -14.93 5.52 24.85
N ASN A 79 -15.73 4.52 24.47
CA ASN A 79 -16.82 3.95 25.27
C ASN A 79 -16.46 2.50 25.66
N PRO A 80 -16.40 2.15 26.96
CA PRO A 80 -16.12 0.78 27.39
C PRO A 80 -17.25 -0.20 27.09
N ASN A 81 -18.47 0.29 26.87
CA ASN A 81 -19.59 -0.53 26.40
C ASN A 81 -19.42 -0.80 24.89
N TYR A 82 -18.94 -1.99 24.56
CA TYR A 82 -18.68 -2.39 23.17
C TYR A 82 -19.90 -2.24 22.24
N VAL A 83 -21.07 -2.67 22.68
CA VAL A 83 -22.30 -2.59 21.86
C VAL A 83 -22.69 -1.13 21.60
N GLY A 84 -22.60 -0.29 22.63
CA GLY A 84 -22.79 1.15 22.50
C GLY A 84 -21.79 1.77 21.55
N TYR A 85 -20.50 1.46 21.72
CA TYR A 85 -19.42 1.95 20.87
C TYR A 85 -19.63 1.58 19.40
N LYS A 86 -19.91 0.31 19.10
CA LYS A 86 -20.17 -0.15 17.71
C LYS A 86 -21.34 0.60 17.10
N LYS A 87 -22.42 0.80 17.85
CA LYS A 87 -23.59 1.57 17.39
C LYS A 87 -23.24 3.04 17.11
N GLU A 88 -22.46 3.68 17.98
CA GLU A 88 -22.00 5.06 17.79
C GLU A 88 -21.10 5.16 16.55
N TYR A 89 -20.21 4.19 16.34
CA TYR A 89 -19.36 4.11 15.15
C TYR A 89 -20.19 3.97 13.86
N GLU A 90 -21.10 3.03 13.81
CA GLU A 90 -21.96 2.84 12.63
C GLU A 90 -22.82 4.08 12.34
N ASN A 91 -23.20 4.81 13.39
CA ASN A 91 -23.96 6.06 13.26
C ASN A 91 -23.13 7.21 12.64
N LEU A 92 -21.80 7.07 12.52
CA LEU A 92 -20.96 8.03 11.80
C LEU A 92 -21.40 8.21 10.34
N GLN A 93 -22.10 7.25 9.76
CA GLN A 93 -22.75 7.42 8.46
C GLN A 93 -23.65 8.66 8.42
N THR A 94 -24.39 8.94 9.49
CA THR A 94 -25.40 10.01 9.54
C THR A 94 -24.80 11.43 9.64
N THR A 95 -23.51 11.51 9.86
CA THR A 95 -22.76 12.79 9.95
C THR A 95 -21.67 12.93 8.90
N PHE A 96 -21.39 11.87 8.11
CA PHE A 96 -20.32 11.89 7.12
C PHE A 96 -20.69 12.75 5.92
N ASN A 97 -20.04 13.91 5.83
CA ASN A 97 -20.32 14.93 4.80
C ASN A 97 -19.04 15.61 4.30
N PRO A 98 -18.25 14.94 3.45
CA PRO A 98 -16.96 15.45 2.99
C PRO A 98 -17.06 16.56 1.94
N VAL A 99 -17.55 17.72 2.34
CA VAL A 99 -17.86 18.87 1.45
C VAL A 99 -16.65 19.47 0.72
N ARG A 100 -15.43 19.19 1.20
CA ARG A 100 -14.17 19.65 0.59
C ARG A 100 -13.56 18.62 -0.37
N PHE A 101 -14.28 17.54 -0.69
CA PHE A 101 -13.82 16.49 -1.58
C PHE A 101 -13.52 17.00 -2.98
N ASP A 102 -12.26 16.95 -3.36
CA ASP A 102 -11.76 17.35 -4.68
C ASP A 102 -10.76 16.31 -5.23
N PRO A 103 -11.25 15.26 -5.91
CA PRO A 103 -10.40 14.19 -6.43
C PRO A 103 -9.46 14.67 -7.56
N ALA A 104 -9.81 15.75 -8.28
CA ALA A 104 -8.96 16.30 -9.33
C ALA A 104 -7.70 16.95 -8.73
N LYS A 105 -7.84 17.66 -7.59
CA LYS A 105 -6.71 18.21 -6.85
C LYS A 105 -5.76 17.11 -6.37
N TRP A 106 -6.31 15.99 -5.87
CA TRP A 106 -5.51 14.85 -5.44
C TRP A 106 -4.77 14.18 -6.59
N ALA A 107 -5.48 13.91 -7.70
CA ALA A 107 -4.88 13.27 -8.87
C ALA A 107 -3.74 14.11 -9.45
N LYS A 108 -3.91 15.45 -9.53
CA LYS A 108 -2.87 16.36 -9.99
C LYS A 108 -1.66 16.37 -9.06
N ALA A 109 -1.86 16.41 -7.74
CA ALA A 109 -0.77 16.37 -6.76
C ALA A 109 0.02 15.06 -6.85
N ALA A 110 -0.66 13.91 -6.92
CA ALA A 110 -0.05 12.60 -7.09
C ALA A 110 0.72 12.47 -8.41
N LYS A 111 0.15 13.00 -9.52
CA LYS A 111 0.85 13.04 -10.82
C LYS A 111 2.12 13.86 -10.77
N ASN A 112 2.07 15.03 -10.15
CA ASN A 112 3.24 15.91 -10.01
C ASN A 112 4.34 15.26 -9.15
N ALA A 113 3.96 14.43 -8.17
CA ALA A 113 4.90 13.61 -7.40
C ALA A 113 5.47 12.42 -8.20
N GLY A 114 4.96 12.15 -9.40
CA GLY A 114 5.42 11.04 -10.25
C GLY A 114 4.71 9.71 -10.00
N MET A 115 3.63 9.68 -9.25
CA MET A 115 2.82 8.46 -9.06
C MET A 115 2.12 8.04 -10.35
N LYS A 116 1.89 6.74 -10.54
CA LYS A 116 1.38 6.14 -11.79
C LYS A 116 0.10 5.34 -11.61
N TYR A 117 -0.22 4.92 -10.41
CA TYR A 117 -1.45 4.21 -10.11
C TYR A 117 -1.99 4.62 -8.75
N VAL A 118 -3.28 4.42 -8.55
CA VAL A 118 -3.98 4.70 -7.30
C VAL A 118 -4.75 3.47 -6.86
N ILE A 119 -4.70 3.14 -5.58
CA ILE A 119 -5.56 2.15 -4.93
C ILE A 119 -6.40 2.88 -3.89
N PHE A 120 -7.71 2.77 -4.01
CA PHE A 120 -8.66 3.43 -3.12
C PHE A 120 -9.50 2.42 -2.33
N THR A 121 -9.67 2.65 -1.02
CA THR A 121 -10.53 1.82 -0.18
C THR A 121 -12.00 2.03 -0.54
N THR A 122 -12.51 1.21 -1.43
CA THR A 122 -13.94 1.26 -1.79
C THR A 122 -14.83 0.77 -0.65
N LYS A 123 -14.33 -0.15 0.18
CA LYS A 123 -14.94 -0.63 1.42
C LYS A 123 -13.83 -1.15 2.35
N HIS A 124 -13.78 -0.70 3.60
CA HIS A 124 -12.93 -1.28 4.64
C HIS A 124 -13.69 -2.35 5.45
N HIS A 125 -13.10 -2.94 6.49
CA HIS A 125 -13.68 -4.04 7.27
C HIS A 125 -15.00 -3.69 7.96
N ASP A 126 -15.24 -2.40 8.25
CA ASP A 126 -16.50 -1.90 8.85
C ASP A 126 -17.72 -2.02 7.93
N GLY A 127 -17.50 -2.34 6.65
CA GLY A 127 -18.58 -2.50 5.68
C GLY A 127 -19.10 -1.21 5.06
N PHE A 128 -18.63 -0.02 5.51
CA PHE A 128 -19.08 1.22 4.90
C PHE A 128 -18.57 1.35 3.46
N SER A 129 -19.54 1.38 2.52
CA SER A 129 -19.22 1.40 1.09
C SER A 129 -19.06 2.83 0.60
N MET A 130 -17.85 3.20 0.15
CA MET A 130 -17.52 4.50 -0.45
C MET A 130 -17.95 4.58 -1.93
N PHE A 131 -18.82 3.67 -2.36
CA PHE A 131 -19.35 3.54 -3.71
C PHE A 131 -20.85 3.26 -3.69
N ASP A 132 -21.51 3.44 -4.82
CA ASP A 132 -22.94 3.23 -4.96
C ASP A 132 -23.26 1.73 -5.16
N THR A 133 -23.43 1.02 -4.06
CA THR A 133 -23.87 -0.39 -4.05
C THR A 133 -25.36 -0.49 -3.78
N ARG A 134 -26.01 -1.44 -4.45
CA ARG A 134 -27.45 -1.75 -4.21
C ARG A 134 -27.67 -2.78 -3.10
N LEU A 135 -26.58 -3.32 -2.56
CA LEU A 135 -26.63 -4.48 -1.67
C LEU A 135 -26.68 -4.10 -0.18
N THR A 136 -26.42 -2.85 0.15
CA THR A 136 -26.54 -2.33 1.52
C THR A 136 -26.88 -0.85 1.51
N ASP A 137 -27.57 -0.38 2.58
CA ASP A 137 -27.78 1.05 2.84
C ASP A 137 -26.61 1.69 3.62
N TYR A 138 -25.67 0.88 4.10
CA TYR A 138 -24.46 1.36 4.77
C TYR A 138 -23.42 1.79 3.71
N ARG A 139 -23.75 2.91 3.04
CA ARG A 139 -22.99 3.45 1.91
C ARG A 139 -23.07 4.97 1.82
N ILE A 140 -22.10 5.55 1.14
CA ILE A 140 -21.96 7.00 0.98
C ILE A 140 -23.12 7.65 0.19
N THR A 141 -23.74 6.91 -0.74
CA THR A 141 -24.85 7.38 -1.57
C THR A 141 -26.24 7.11 -0.96
N SER A 142 -26.30 6.53 0.25
CA SER A 142 -27.57 6.33 0.97
C SER A 142 -28.15 7.65 1.42
N ASP A 143 -29.49 7.76 1.46
CA ASP A 143 -30.23 8.90 2.02
C ASP A 143 -29.96 9.13 3.51
N LYS A 144 -29.43 8.11 4.21
CA LYS A 144 -28.93 8.22 5.59
C LYS A 144 -27.64 9.01 5.72
N THR A 145 -26.89 9.18 4.62
CA THR A 145 -25.59 9.86 4.58
C THR A 145 -25.78 11.28 4.04
N PRO A 146 -25.45 12.34 4.79
CA PRO A 146 -25.69 13.73 4.33
C PRO A 146 -25.09 14.04 2.95
N PHE A 147 -23.95 13.44 2.63
CA PHE A 147 -23.25 13.67 1.36
C PHE A 147 -23.99 13.09 0.13
N HIS A 148 -25.04 12.29 0.29
CA HIS A 148 -25.77 11.66 -0.81
C HIS A 148 -26.33 12.65 -1.83
N THR A 149 -26.65 13.88 -1.40
CA THR A 149 -27.17 14.94 -2.29
C THR A 149 -26.10 15.61 -3.12
N ASN A 150 -24.81 15.38 -2.83
CA ASN A 150 -23.72 15.97 -3.59
C ASN A 150 -23.61 15.27 -4.96
N PRO A 151 -23.43 16.01 -6.08
CA PRO A 151 -23.23 15.41 -7.39
C PRO A 151 -22.06 14.42 -7.46
N LYS A 152 -21.08 14.55 -6.54
CA LYS A 152 -19.91 13.66 -6.40
C LYS A 152 -20.08 12.60 -5.30
N ALA A 153 -21.31 12.28 -4.92
CA ALA A 153 -21.57 11.35 -3.80
C ALA A 153 -21.02 9.94 -4.01
N ASN A 154 -20.92 9.48 -5.26
CA ASN A 154 -20.25 8.22 -5.56
C ASN A 154 -18.72 8.42 -5.58
N ILE A 155 -18.13 8.49 -4.37
CA ILE A 155 -16.72 8.88 -4.16
C ILE A 155 -15.76 8.00 -4.95
N ALA A 156 -15.96 6.67 -4.95
CA ALA A 156 -15.09 5.76 -5.69
C ALA A 156 -15.10 6.06 -7.20
N LYS A 157 -16.27 6.32 -7.76
CA LYS A 157 -16.42 6.68 -9.18
C LYS A 157 -15.68 7.97 -9.52
N GLU A 158 -15.84 8.98 -8.69
CA GLU A 158 -15.19 10.29 -8.88
C GLU A 158 -13.67 10.19 -8.77
N ILE A 159 -13.15 9.44 -7.78
CA ILE A 159 -11.70 9.20 -7.64
C ILE A 159 -11.17 8.47 -8.87
N PHE A 160 -11.76 7.36 -9.25
CA PHE A 160 -11.27 6.59 -10.41
C PHE A 160 -11.34 7.41 -11.71
N SER A 161 -12.38 8.23 -11.87
CA SER A 161 -12.53 9.11 -13.03
C SER A 161 -11.44 10.17 -13.08
N ALA A 162 -11.22 10.89 -11.97
CA ALA A 162 -10.23 11.95 -11.89
C ALA A 162 -8.79 11.43 -12.10
N PHE A 163 -8.46 10.29 -11.49
CA PHE A 163 -7.12 9.71 -11.62
C PHE A 163 -6.89 9.15 -13.04
N ARG A 164 -7.88 8.51 -13.66
CA ARG A 164 -7.76 8.09 -15.07
C ARG A 164 -7.57 9.27 -16.02
N ALA A 165 -8.24 10.39 -15.77
CA ALA A 165 -8.07 11.61 -16.58
C ALA A 165 -6.63 12.13 -16.54
N GLU A 166 -5.90 11.85 -15.45
CA GLU A 166 -4.46 12.17 -15.30
C GLU A 166 -3.53 11.03 -15.76
N GLY A 167 -4.06 9.94 -16.33
CA GLY A 167 -3.29 8.83 -16.89
C GLY A 167 -2.89 7.74 -15.89
N PHE A 168 -3.53 7.68 -14.73
CA PHE A 168 -3.27 6.66 -13.71
C PHE A 168 -3.95 5.33 -14.03
N TRP A 169 -3.33 4.23 -13.61
CA TRP A 169 -4.05 2.99 -13.39
C TRP A 169 -4.88 3.10 -12.11
N THR A 170 -6.03 2.45 -12.10
CA THR A 170 -6.95 2.48 -10.96
C THR A 170 -7.10 1.10 -10.34
N GLY A 171 -7.04 1.07 -9.01
CA GLY A 171 -7.21 -0.11 -8.20
C GLY A 171 -8.29 0.07 -7.15
N ALA A 172 -9.15 -0.92 -7.04
CA ALA A 172 -10.15 -1.01 -5.99
C ALA A 172 -9.61 -1.86 -4.84
N TYR A 173 -9.29 -1.22 -3.70
CA TYR A 173 -9.17 -1.93 -2.44
C TYR A 173 -10.57 -2.31 -1.97
N PHE A 174 -10.73 -3.56 -1.57
CA PHE A 174 -11.96 -4.07 -1.03
C PHE A 174 -11.67 -5.07 0.09
N SER A 175 -12.22 -4.83 1.28
CA SER A 175 -12.13 -5.77 2.39
C SER A 175 -13.04 -6.96 2.16
N LYS A 176 -12.50 -8.16 2.25
CA LYS A 176 -13.29 -9.41 2.18
C LYS A 176 -14.24 -9.56 3.37
N PRO A 177 -13.80 -9.34 4.64
CA PRO A 177 -14.72 -9.30 5.77
C PRO A 177 -15.63 -8.07 5.70
N ASP A 178 -16.77 -8.16 6.36
CA ASP A 178 -17.72 -7.07 6.52
C ASP A 178 -18.35 -7.14 7.91
N TRP A 179 -17.87 -6.31 8.81
CA TRP A 179 -18.27 -6.31 10.22
C TRP A 179 -19.62 -5.63 10.49
N HIS A 180 -20.21 -5.00 9.48
CA HIS A 180 -21.58 -4.51 9.51
C HIS A 180 -22.58 -5.56 9.03
N SER A 181 -22.17 -6.46 8.15
CA SER A 181 -23.06 -7.50 7.61
C SER A 181 -23.49 -8.50 8.67
N GLU A 182 -24.80 -8.61 8.86
CA GLU A 182 -25.38 -9.63 9.75
C GLU A 182 -25.06 -11.06 9.29
N ASN A 183 -24.67 -11.27 8.05
CA ASN A 183 -24.24 -12.55 7.53
C ASN A 183 -22.77 -12.85 7.82
N TYR A 184 -22.00 -11.90 8.34
CA TYR A 184 -20.64 -12.07 8.84
C TYR A 184 -20.58 -12.02 10.36
N TRP A 185 -21.08 -10.95 10.99
CA TRP A 185 -21.29 -10.83 12.44
C TRP A 185 -22.77 -10.86 12.75
N TRP A 186 -23.24 -12.03 13.15
CA TRP A 186 -24.65 -12.23 13.46
C TRP A 186 -25.02 -11.59 14.81
N PRO A 187 -25.99 -10.67 14.88
CA PRO A 187 -26.33 -9.94 16.11
C PRO A 187 -26.76 -10.81 17.30
N ASN A 188 -27.13 -12.08 17.05
CA ASN A 188 -27.52 -13.02 18.09
C ASN A 188 -26.34 -13.60 18.90
N PHE A 189 -25.10 -13.36 18.48
CA PHE A 189 -23.90 -13.85 19.13
C PHE A 189 -22.94 -12.70 19.46
N ALA A 190 -22.12 -12.90 20.52
CA ALA A 190 -21.02 -12.00 20.80
C ALA A 190 -19.97 -12.04 19.67
N THR A 191 -19.25 -10.94 19.49
CA THR A 191 -18.17 -10.78 18.51
C THR A 191 -16.83 -10.68 19.24
N PRO A 192 -16.16 -11.79 19.57
CA PRO A 192 -14.91 -11.76 20.34
C PRO A 192 -13.69 -11.38 19.50
N ASP A 193 -13.72 -11.62 18.21
CA ASP A 193 -12.61 -11.42 17.28
C ASP A 193 -13.07 -11.02 15.86
N ARG A 194 -12.13 -10.95 14.93
CA ARG A 194 -12.33 -10.53 13.52
C ARG A 194 -13.10 -11.53 12.67
N ASN A 195 -13.27 -12.76 13.14
CA ASN A 195 -13.89 -13.86 12.38
C ASN A 195 -15.42 -13.82 12.46
N PRO A 196 -16.16 -14.57 11.63
CA PRO A 196 -17.58 -14.79 11.82
C PRO A 196 -17.87 -15.33 13.22
N ASN A 197 -18.85 -14.76 13.90
CA ASN A 197 -19.16 -15.08 15.30
C ASN A 197 -20.14 -16.25 15.46
N TYR A 198 -20.31 -17.03 14.40
CA TYR A 198 -21.14 -18.23 14.38
C TYR A 198 -20.40 -19.37 13.64
N ASP A 199 -20.83 -20.59 13.84
CA ASP A 199 -20.30 -21.76 13.15
C ASP A 199 -20.85 -21.84 11.71
N ILE A 200 -20.00 -21.60 10.72
CA ILE A 200 -20.36 -21.61 9.30
C ILE A 200 -20.91 -22.99 8.88
N THR A 201 -20.43 -24.07 9.49
CA THR A 201 -20.88 -25.42 9.12
C THR A 201 -22.29 -25.72 9.61
N LYS A 202 -22.74 -25.04 10.69
CA LYS A 202 -24.10 -25.15 11.22
C LYS A 202 -25.10 -24.21 10.52
N TYR A 203 -24.60 -23.11 9.96
CA TYR A 203 -25.43 -22.09 9.31
C TYR A 203 -24.91 -21.75 7.91
N PRO A 204 -24.78 -22.77 7.03
CA PRO A 204 -24.18 -22.59 5.71
C PRO A 204 -24.96 -21.63 4.80
N GLU A 205 -26.28 -21.53 4.99
CA GLU A 205 -27.14 -20.61 4.23
C GLU A 205 -26.82 -19.13 4.53
N ARG A 206 -26.37 -18.84 5.76
CA ARG A 206 -25.95 -17.49 6.15
C ARG A 206 -24.63 -17.14 5.50
N TRP A 207 -23.67 -18.07 5.51
CA TRP A 207 -22.40 -17.89 4.83
C TRP A 207 -22.58 -17.73 3.31
N GLU A 208 -23.48 -18.52 2.71
CA GLU A 208 -23.81 -18.38 1.30
C GLU A 208 -24.33 -16.97 0.95
N LYS A 209 -25.19 -16.40 1.78
CA LYS A 209 -25.66 -15.00 1.61
C LYS A 209 -24.50 -14.01 1.71
N PHE A 210 -23.55 -14.24 2.62
CA PHE A 210 -22.36 -13.40 2.72
C PHE A 210 -21.48 -13.49 1.47
N VAL A 211 -21.28 -14.71 0.95
CA VAL A 211 -20.53 -14.92 -0.30
C VAL A 211 -21.19 -14.19 -1.47
N GLN A 212 -22.51 -14.34 -1.63
CA GLN A 212 -23.27 -13.65 -2.67
C GLN A 212 -23.21 -12.13 -2.54
N PHE A 213 -23.29 -11.61 -1.31
CA PHE A 213 -23.16 -10.19 -1.03
C PHE A 213 -21.78 -9.66 -1.42
N THR A 214 -20.70 -10.35 -1.00
CA THR A 214 -19.32 -9.96 -1.31
C THR A 214 -19.05 -10.00 -2.81
N HIS A 215 -19.44 -11.09 -3.49
CA HIS A 215 -19.33 -11.20 -4.95
C HIS A 215 -20.12 -10.10 -5.64
N GLY A 216 -21.37 -9.86 -5.21
CA GLY A 216 -22.23 -8.84 -5.79
C GLY A 216 -21.62 -7.46 -5.76
N GLN A 217 -21.10 -7.03 -4.61
CA GLN A 217 -20.44 -5.72 -4.46
C GLN A 217 -19.20 -5.58 -5.35
N ILE A 218 -18.37 -6.62 -5.42
CA ILE A 218 -17.19 -6.61 -6.30
C ILE A 218 -17.61 -6.57 -7.77
N MET A 219 -18.67 -7.30 -8.14
CA MET A 219 -19.18 -7.27 -9.51
C MET A 219 -19.82 -5.93 -9.89
N GLU A 220 -20.41 -5.18 -8.96
CA GLU A 220 -20.86 -3.81 -9.18
C GLU A 220 -19.67 -2.90 -9.51
N LEU A 221 -18.57 -2.96 -8.71
CA LEU A 221 -17.35 -2.19 -8.97
C LEU A 221 -16.72 -2.49 -10.34
N LEU A 222 -16.79 -3.74 -10.80
CA LEU A 222 -16.20 -4.19 -12.06
C LEU A 222 -17.15 -4.12 -13.25
N GLY A 223 -18.41 -3.76 -13.02
CA GLY A 223 -19.49 -3.79 -14.03
C GLY A 223 -19.44 -2.74 -15.14
N GLY A 224 -18.49 -1.79 -15.06
CA GLY A 224 -18.27 -0.75 -16.07
C GLY A 224 -18.64 0.68 -15.61
N ASP A 225 -19.53 0.86 -14.65
CA ASP A 225 -19.95 2.18 -14.15
C ASP A 225 -18.78 2.97 -13.51
N TYR A 226 -17.77 2.24 -13.01
CA TYR A 226 -16.52 2.77 -12.43
C TYR A 226 -15.39 2.86 -13.47
N GLY A 227 -15.65 2.48 -14.73
CA GLY A 227 -14.68 2.40 -15.80
C GLY A 227 -13.73 1.22 -15.66
N LYS A 228 -12.55 1.34 -16.25
CA LYS A 228 -11.53 0.29 -16.18
C LYS A 228 -10.93 0.26 -14.77
N ILE A 229 -10.98 -0.91 -14.14
CA ILE A 229 -10.26 -1.22 -12.91
C ILE A 229 -9.07 -2.12 -13.27
N ASP A 230 -7.87 -1.69 -12.95
CA ASP A 230 -6.65 -2.40 -13.32
C ASP A 230 -6.21 -3.41 -12.26
N ILE A 231 -6.52 -3.12 -11.00
CA ILE A 231 -6.10 -3.90 -9.83
C ILE A 231 -7.30 -4.08 -8.90
N LEU A 232 -7.60 -5.33 -8.54
CA LEU A 232 -8.51 -5.66 -7.45
C LEU A 232 -7.66 -6.05 -6.23
N TRP A 233 -7.59 -5.17 -5.24
CA TRP A 233 -6.76 -5.32 -4.06
C TRP A 233 -7.62 -5.76 -2.87
N LEU A 234 -7.59 -7.05 -2.54
CA LEU A 234 -8.45 -7.68 -1.55
C LEU A 234 -7.73 -7.80 -0.21
N ASP A 235 -8.29 -7.22 0.83
CA ASP A 235 -7.75 -7.31 2.19
C ASP A 235 -8.58 -8.26 3.06
N GLY A 236 -8.06 -8.57 4.27
CA GLY A 236 -8.66 -9.53 5.18
C GLY A 236 -8.19 -10.96 4.90
N GLY A 237 -6.87 -11.21 5.02
CA GLY A 237 -6.24 -12.50 4.73
C GLY A 237 -6.79 -13.68 5.51
N TRP A 238 -7.46 -13.46 6.64
CA TRP A 238 -8.12 -14.51 7.41
C TRP A 238 -9.42 -15.02 6.77
N VAL A 239 -10.03 -14.26 5.84
CA VAL A 239 -11.15 -14.72 5.04
C VAL A 239 -10.62 -15.52 3.85
N GLN A 240 -10.43 -16.80 4.07
CA GLN A 240 -9.82 -17.73 3.12
C GLN A 240 -10.38 -19.14 3.25
N LYS A 241 -10.23 -19.91 2.18
CA LYS A 241 -10.48 -21.34 2.21
C LYS A 241 -9.40 -22.04 3.03
N MET A 242 -9.83 -22.85 4.00
CA MET A 242 -8.94 -23.63 4.86
C MET A 242 -9.41 -25.08 4.94
N THR A 243 -8.46 -25.99 4.90
CA THR A 243 -8.68 -27.40 5.23
C THR A 243 -8.80 -27.60 6.74
N LYS A 244 -9.32 -28.76 7.16
CA LYS A 244 -9.37 -29.09 8.59
C LYS A 244 -7.99 -29.11 9.25
N ASP A 245 -6.98 -29.60 8.54
CA ASP A 245 -5.60 -29.68 9.06
C ASP A 245 -4.99 -28.29 9.23
N GLU A 246 -5.23 -27.37 8.31
CA GLU A 246 -4.81 -25.97 8.42
C GLU A 246 -5.49 -25.27 9.61
N ILE A 247 -6.79 -25.47 9.80
CA ILE A 247 -7.52 -24.95 10.96
C ILE A 247 -6.93 -25.51 12.27
N ILE A 248 -6.70 -26.83 12.35
CA ILE A 248 -6.10 -27.46 13.53
C ILE A 248 -4.70 -26.86 13.79
N LYS A 249 -3.88 -26.72 12.75
CA LYS A 249 -2.56 -26.12 12.88
C LYS A 249 -2.63 -24.69 13.41
N GLU A 250 -3.57 -23.89 12.93
CA GLU A 250 -3.75 -22.51 13.38
C GLU A 250 -4.15 -22.45 14.85
N ILE A 251 -5.20 -23.17 15.27
CA ILE A 251 -5.69 -23.15 16.64
C ILE A 251 -4.75 -23.80 17.66
N THR A 252 -3.81 -24.64 17.22
CA THR A 252 -2.77 -25.24 18.06
C THR A 252 -1.45 -24.48 18.06
N SER A 253 -1.36 -23.38 17.30
CA SER A 253 -0.19 -22.51 17.30
C SER A 253 -0.01 -21.85 18.67
N PRO A 254 1.24 -21.74 19.19
CA PRO A 254 1.51 -21.00 20.43
C PRO A 254 1.09 -19.53 20.37
N ASP A 255 1.04 -18.95 19.17
CA ASP A 255 0.67 -17.56 18.94
C ASP A 255 -0.82 -17.38 18.66
N TYR A 256 -1.62 -18.45 18.79
CA TYR A 256 -3.05 -18.42 18.50
C TYR A 256 -3.81 -17.48 19.44
N LYS A 257 -4.50 -16.53 18.85
CA LYS A 257 -5.26 -15.49 19.58
C LYS A 257 -6.77 -15.56 19.34
N PHE A 258 -7.21 -16.23 18.28
CA PHE A 258 -8.57 -16.14 17.77
C PHE A 258 -9.42 -17.33 18.16
N ILE A 259 -10.70 -17.10 18.50
CA ILE A 259 -11.60 -18.13 19.01
C ILE A 259 -12.38 -18.81 17.87
N HIS A 260 -12.60 -18.11 16.75
CA HIS A 260 -13.52 -18.54 15.69
C HIS A 260 -12.84 -18.79 14.35
N VAL A 261 -11.59 -19.25 14.35
CA VAL A 261 -10.93 -19.67 13.11
C VAL A 261 -11.70 -20.84 12.49
N GLN A 262 -12.09 -20.67 11.24
CA GLN A 262 -12.88 -21.64 10.50
C GLN A 262 -12.66 -21.45 8.99
N ASN A 263 -13.16 -22.39 8.20
CA ASN A 263 -13.07 -22.30 6.74
C ASN A 263 -14.00 -21.20 6.22
N GLN A 264 -13.43 -20.03 5.92
CA GLN A 264 -14.11 -18.87 5.38
C GLN A 264 -14.00 -18.84 3.85
N ASP A 265 -14.37 -19.95 3.20
CA ASP A 265 -14.31 -20.03 1.74
C ASP A 265 -15.37 -19.14 1.07
N ILE A 266 -14.92 -18.02 0.50
CA ILE A 266 -15.75 -17.13 -0.32
C ILE A 266 -15.71 -17.48 -1.80
N ARG A 267 -15.25 -18.68 -2.17
CA ARG A 267 -15.11 -19.12 -3.57
C ARG A 267 -14.29 -18.15 -4.42
N MET A 268 -13.10 -17.82 -3.95
CA MET A 268 -12.23 -16.82 -4.57
C MET A 268 -11.95 -17.11 -6.04
N ASP A 269 -11.74 -18.38 -6.41
CA ASP A 269 -11.48 -18.78 -7.80
C ASP A 269 -12.65 -18.44 -8.73
N GLU A 270 -13.87 -18.67 -8.26
CA GLU A 270 -15.10 -18.33 -9.01
C GLU A 270 -15.23 -16.80 -9.15
N LEU A 271 -14.98 -16.07 -8.07
CA LEU A 271 -15.00 -14.61 -8.06
C LEU A 271 -14.01 -14.04 -9.08
N VAL A 272 -12.75 -14.48 -9.03
CA VAL A 272 -11.70 -14.01 -9.94
C VAL A 272 -12.00 -14.35 -11.40
N ALA A 273 -12.52 -15.54 -11.68
CA ALA A 273 -12.94 -15.90 -13.02
C ALA A 273 -14.03 -14.97 -13.57
N LYS A 274 -15.06 -14.66 -12.76
CA LYS A 274 -16.12 -13.70 -13.13
C LYS A 274 -15.57 -12.27 -13.29
N ALA A 275 -14.66 -11.87 -12.40
CA ALA A 275 -14.01 -10.55 -12.44
C ALA A 275 -13.20 -10.36 -13.73
N ARG A 276 -12.42 -11.35 -14.13
CA ARG A 276 -11.63 -11.33 -15.38
C ARG A 276 -12.49 -11.40 -16.65
N GLN A 277 -13.69 -11.98 -16.59
CA GLN A 277 -14.66 -11.86 -17.69
C GLN A 277 -15.14 -10.41 -17.90
N LYS A 278 -15.28 -9.63 -16.82
CA LYS A 278 -15.67 -8.21 -16.88
C LYS A 278 -14.49 -7.30 -17.22
N GLN A 279 -13.32 -7.59 -16.67
CA GLN A 279 -12.09 -6.79 -16.80
C GLN A 279 -10.92 -7.73 -17.21
N PRO A 280 -10.77 -8.07 -18.51
CA PRO A 280 -9.70 -8.96 -18.97
C PRO A 280 -8.32 -8.46 -18.55
N GLY A 281 -7.48 -9.37 -18.08
CA GLY A 281 -6.14 -9.04 -17.55
C GLY A 281 -6.14 -8.36 -16.17
N LEU A 282 -7.28 -8.33 -15.46
CA LEU A 282 -7.35 -7.78 -14.10
C LEU A 282 -6.31 -8.42 -13.19
N ILE A 283 -5.45 -7.60 -12.61
CA ILE A 283 -4.54 -8.01 -11.55
C ILE A 283 -5.35 -8.19 -10.26
N VAL A 284 -5.22 -9.34 -9.63
CA VAL A 284 -5.88 -9.63 -8.34
C VAL A 284 -4.84 -9.83 -7.26
N VAL A 285 -5.05 -9.20 -6.13
CA VAL A 285 -4.20 -9.31 -4.94
C VAL A 285 -5.04 -9.82 -3.79
N ASP A 286 -5.12 -11.13 -3.64
CA ASP A 286 -5.72 -11.78 -2.45
C ASP A 286 -4.71 -11.74 -1.31
N ARG A 287 -4.62 -10.58 -0.67
CA ARG A 287 -3.56 -10.22 0.26
C ARG A 287 -3.46 -11.21 1.42
N ALA A 288 -2.23 -11.67 1.67
CA ALA A 288 -1.88 -12.65 2.70
C ALA A 288 -2.55 -14.04 2.54
N VAL A 289 -3.16 -14.32 1.38
CA VAL A 289 -3.65 -15.64 1.02
C VAL A 289 -2.77 -16.19 -0.11
N TYR A 290 -1.90 -17.12 0.24
CA TYR A 290 -0.97 -17.70 -0.74
C TYR A 290 -1.71 -18.57 -1.73
N GLY A 291 -1.50 -18.29 -3.03
CA GLY A 291 -2.17 -19.02 -4.10
C GLY A 291 -2.20 -18.21 -5.40
N LYS A 292 -2.84 -18.78 -6.42
CA LYS A 292 -2.90 -18.22 -7.77
C LYS A 292 -3.62 -16.85 -7.88
N ASN A 293 -4.38 -16.46 -6.85
CA ASN A 293 -5.13 -15.21 -6.83
C ASN A 293 -4.34 -14.08 -6.12
N GLN A 294 -3.11 -14.33 -5.67
CA GLN A 294 -2.21 -13.31 -5.17
C GLN A 294 -1.13 -13.03 -6.21
N ASN A 295 -1.44 -12.19 -7.20
CA ASN A 295 -0.55 -11.94 -8.33
C ASN A 295 0.74 -11.20 -7.96
N TYR A 296 0.78 -10.50 -6.84
CA TYR A 296 1.99 -9.95 -6.24
C TYR A 296 1.88 -9.90 -4.71
N LEU A 297 3.02 -9.93 -4.03
CA LEU A 297 3.06 -9.84 -2.57
C LEU A 297 3.05 -8.39 -2.09
N THR A 298 2.52 -8.17 -0.88
CA THR A 298 2.34 -6.83 -0.29
C THR A 298 2.96 -6.73 1.11
N PRO A 299 4.30 -6.67 1.23
CA PRO A 299 4.94 -6.36 2.50
C PRO A 299 4.40 -5.06 3.09
N GLU A 300 3.88 -5.12 4.32
CA GLU A 300 3.26 -3.99 4.99
C GLU A 300 4.23 -3.26 5.91
N ASN A 301 4.37 -1.94 5.74
CA ASN A 301 5.26 -1.06 6.50
C ASN A 301 6.70 -1.59 6.64
N ARG A 302 7.16 -2.34 5.64
CA ARG A 302 8.52 -2.89 5.59
C ARG A 302 9.02 -3.01 4.16
N VAL A 303 10.34 -2.99 4.02
CA VAL A 303 11.02 -3.29 2.76
C VAL A 303 11.75 -4.62 2.93
N PRO A 304 11.62 -5.57 2.00
CA PRO A 304 12.42 -6.81 2.03
C PRO A 304 13.92 -6.51 2.05
N ASP A 305 14.70 -7.33 2.73
CA ASP A 305 16.15 -7.13 2.83
C ASP A 305 16.86 -7.30 1.49
N LYS A 306 16.31 -8.15 0.63
CA LYS A 306 16.82 -8.45 -0.72
C LYS A 306 15.71 -8.41 -1.76
N ALA A 307 16.06 -8.44 -3.04
CA ALA A 307 15.11 -8.62 -4.12
C ALA A 307 14.39 -9.97 -3.97
N LEU A 308 13.08 -9.97 -4.21
CA LEU A 308 12.27 -11.17 -4.21
C LEU A 308 12.17 -11.71 -5.65
N PRO A 309 12.08 -13.04 -5.83
CA PRO A 309 12.02 -13.67 -7.16
C PRO A 309 10.63 -13.58 -7.82
N TYR A 310 9.74 -12.79 -7.26
CA TYR A 310 8.35 -12.60 -7.70
C TYR A 310 7.93 -11.13 -7.56
N PRO A 311 6.85 -10.68 -8.24
CA PRO A 311 6.35 -9.32 -8.13
C PRO A 311 5.93 -8.96 -6.70
N TRP A 312 6.25 -7.75 -6.24
CA TRP A 312 5.91 -7.28 -4.91
C TRP A 312 5.76 -5.76 -4.84
N GLU A 313 5.01 -5.33 -3.83
CA GLU A 313 4.70 -3.94 -3.56
C GLU A 313 4.76 -3.70 -2.05
N SER A 314 5.60 -2.77 -1.59
CA SER A 314 5.52 -2.33 -0.20
C SER A 314 4.46 -1.27 -0.04
N CYS A 315 3.43 -1.55 0.75
CA CYS A 315 2.46 -0.56 1.17
C CYS A 315 2.92 0.10 2.48
N ILE A 316 3.13 1.42 2.41
CA ILE A 316 3.81 2.20 3.46
C ILE A 316 2.97 3.42 3.84
N ILE A 317 2.82 3.67 5.14
CA ILE A 317 2.18 4.87 5.67
C ILE A 317 3.09 6.08 5.47
N ALA A 318 2.59 7.12 4.80
CA ALA A 318 3.31 8.38 4.61
C ALA A 318 3.35 9.23 5.89
N GLY A 319 2.29 9.16 6.69
CA GLY A 319 2.19 9.90 7.95
C GLY A 319 0.93 9.56 8.73
N GLY A 320 1.01 9.63 10.04
CA GLY A 320 -0.09 9.31 10.96
C GLY A 320 -0.34 7.81 11.06
N GLY A 321 -1.32 7.31 10.33
CA GLY A 321 -1.74 5.91 10.29
C GLY A 321 -2.22 5.51 8.88
N TRP A 322 -2.86 4.37 8.76
CA TRP A 322 -3.57 4.03 7.53
C TRP A 322 -4.71 5.01 7.30
N SER A 323 -5.51 5.30 8.32
CA SER A 323 -6.53 6.35 8.31
C SER A 323 -5.96 7.72 8.68
N TRP A 324 -6.75 8.75 8.39
CA TRP A 324 -6.45 10.11 8.79
C TRP A 324 -6.53 10.28 10.31
N VAL A 325 -5.52 10.95 10.88
CA VAL A 325 -5.50 11.39 12.28
C VAL A 325 -5.16 12.88 12.34
N PRO A 326 -5.72 13.67 13.30
CA PRO A 326 -5.57 15.13 13.31
C PRO A 326 -4.13 15.63 13.33
N ASP A 327 -3.27 14.98 14.11
CA ASP A 327 -1.88 15.42 14.36
C ASP A 327 -0.87 14.53 13.61
N ALA A 328 -1.22 14.09 12.40
CA ALA A 328 -0.37 13.24 11.58
C ALA A 328 0.99 13.89 11.31
N LYS A 329 2.06 13.18 11.63
CA LYS A 329 3.42 13.56 11.26
C LYS A 329 3.83 12.78 10.01
N TYR A 330 4.10 13.49 8.95
CA TYR A 330 4.52 12.89 7.69
C TYR A 330 6.04 12.67 7.66
N MET A 331 6.46 11.64 6.93
CA MET A 331 7.87 11.45 6.61
C MET A 331 8.40 12.64 5.79
N THR A 332 9.69 12.85 5.80
CA THR A 332 10.32 13.89 4.98
C THR A 332 10.40 13.47 3.53
N GLY A 333 10.50 14.45 2.60
CA GLY A 333 10.74 14.17 1.18
C GLY A 333 11.99 13.31 0.96
N LYS A 334 13.05 13.56 1.73
CA LYS A 334 14.28 12.74 1.74
C LYS A 334 13.96 11.26 2.05
N ASN A 335 13.25 11.01 3.15
CA ASN A 335 12.95 9.64 3.58
C ASN A 335 12.08 8.92 2.54
N ALA A 336 11.10 9.63 1.96
CA ALA A 336 10.24 9.06 0.93
C ALA A 336 11.01 8.72 -0.37
N VAL A 337 11.91 9.61 -0.82
CA VAL A 337 12.73 9.38 -2.01
C VAL A 337 13.71 8.23 -1.77
N GLN A 338 14.39 8.19 -0.63
CA GLN A 338 15.32 7.09 -0.30
C GLN A 338 14.61 5.76 -0.17
N LEU A 339 13.40 5.75 0.41
CA LEU A 339 12.54 4.57 0.49
C LEU A 339 12.14 4.08 -0.91
N LEU A 340 11.70 4.99 -1.79
CA LEU A 340 11.36 4.65 -3.17
C LEU A 340 12.55 4.02 -3.90
N VAL A 341 13.75 4.61 -3.77
CA VAL A 341 14.97 4.10 -4.40
C VAL A 341 15.36 2.72 -3.85
N ASP A 342 15.29 2.50 -2.54
CA ASP A 342 15.62 1.20 -1.93
C ASP A 342 14.67 0.10 -2.41
N ILE A 343 13.37 0.38 -2.49
CA ILE A 343 12.34 -0.54 -3.02
C ILE A 343 12.60 -0.85 -4.50
N VAL A 344 12.84 0.19 -5.30
CA VAL A 344 13.06 0.06 -6.76
C VAL A 344 14.35 -0.72 -7.08
N ALA A 345 15.42 -0.48 -6.33
CA ALA A 345 16.68 -1.22 -6.47
C ALA A 345 16.49 -2.72 -6.22
N LYS A 346 15.59 -3.09 -5.34
CA LYS A 346 15.20 -4.48 -5.02
C LYS A 346 14.09 -5.04 -5.92
N GLY A 347 13.65 -4.26 -6.92
CA GLY A 347 12.67 -4.70 -7.93
C GLY A 347 11.21 -4.52 -7.57
N GLY A 348 10.88 -3.96 -6.40
CA GLY A 348 9.52 -3.73 -5.94
C GLY A 348 8.87 -2.45 -6.47
N ASN A 349 7.61 -2.27 -6.10
CA ASN A 349 6.85 -1.04 -6.23
C ASN A 349 6.59 -0.45 -4.84
N LEU A 350 6.57 0.88 -4.75
CA LEU A 350 6.12 1.60 -3.54
C LEU A 350 4.66 2.02 -3.71
N LEU A 351 3.82 1.61 -2.78
CA LEU A 351 2.45 2.08 -2.62
C LEU A 351 2.38 2.95 -1.37
N LEU A 352 2.39 4.27 -1.53
CA LEU A 352 2.46 5.23 -0.44
C LEU A 352 1.06 5.65 0.00
N ASN A 353 0.71 5.42 1.27
CA ASN A 353 -0.60 5.74 1.81
C ASN A 353 -0.70 7.19 2.30
N ILE A 354 -1.69 7.92 1.77
CA ILE A 354 -2.10 9.25 2.22
C ILE A 354 -3.60 9.22 2.45
N ALA A 355 -4.02 9.33 3.70
CA ALA A 355 -5.42 9.23 4.08
C ALA A 355 -6.14 10.58 4.01
N PRO A 356 -7.32 10.65 3.38
CA PRO A 356 -8.16 11.85 3.41
C PRO A 356 -8.84 12.04 4.78
N GLY A 357 -9.00 13.29 5.17
CA GLY A 357 -9.71 13.69 6.38
C GLY A 357 -11.23 13.67 6.25
N PRO A 358 -11.96 13.95 7.34
CA PRO A 358 -13.41 13.81 7.41
C PRO A 358 -14.16 14.74 6.45
N GLU A 359 -13.59 15.90 6.14
CA GLU A 359 -14.18 16.85 5.18
C GLU A 359 -13.77 16.60 3.73
N GLY A 360 -12.96 15.58 3.45
CA GLY A 360 -12.47 15.27 2.11
C GLY A 360 -11.23 16.06 1.69
N GLN A 361 -10.34 16.35 2.63
CA GLN A 361 -9.06 17.00 2.35
C GLN A 361 -7.88 16.15 2.83
N TRP A 362 -6.75 16.33 2.22
CA TRP A 362 -5.48 15.90 2.79
C TRP A 362 -4.88 16.98 3.69
N HIS A 363 -4.01 16.58 4.62
CA HIS A 363 -3.17 17.52 5.34
C HIS A 363 -2.27 18.32 4.38
N ASP A 364 -1.97 19.56 4.73
CA ASP A 364 -1.03 20.37 3.95
C ASP A 364 0.36 19.74 3.88
N ASP A 365 0.78 19.04 4.95
CA ASP A 365 2.03 18.28 4.97
C ASP A 365 2.08 17.15 3.93
N ALA A 366 0.96 16.54 3.60
CA ALA A 366 0.89 15.56 2.52
C ALA A 366 1.18 16.21 1.15
N TYR A 367 0.63 17.39 0.90
CA TYR A 367 0.93 18.13 -0.33
C TYR A 367 2.39 18.58 -0.39
N ARG A 368 2.97 19.04 0.73
CA ARG A 368 4.40 19.37 0.83
C ARG A 368 5.29 18.17 0.55
N LEU A 369 4.98 17.02 1.14
CA LEU A 369 5.69 15.76 0.87
C LEU A 369 5.66 15.40 -0.61
N LEU A 370 4.46 15.44 -1.24
CA LEU A 370 4.30 15.13 -2.66
C LEU A 370 5.05 16.12 -3.56
N GLU A 371 5.08 17.40 -3.21
CA GLU A 371 5.86 18.41 -3.92
C GLU A 371 7.36 18.13 -3.86
N ASP A 372 7.89 17.78 -2.69
CA ASP A 372 9.31 17.47 -2.50
C ASP A 372 9.72 16.21 -3.29
N ILE A 373 8.90 15.15 -3.25
CA ILE A 373 9.10 13.97 -4.08
C ILE A 373 9.09 14.37 -5.57
N GLY A 374 8.12 15.21 -5.97
CA GLY A 374 7.97 15.67 -7.34
C GLY A 374 9.17 16.45 -7.88
N LYS A 375 9.77 17.31 -7.03
CA LYS A 375 11.00 18.04 -7.39
C LYS A 375 12.13 17.06 -7.74
N TRP A 376 12.33 16.02 -6.94
CA TRP A 376 13.32 15.00 -7.19
C TRP A 376 12.98 14.16 -8.43
N MET A 377 11.73 13.73 -8.57
CA MET A 377 11.26 12.91 -9.69
C MET A 377 11.36 13.63 -11.04
N LYS A 378 11.21 14.95 -11.06
CA LYS A 378 11.39 15.75 -12.29
C LYS A 378 12.79 15.60 -12.89
N VAL A 379 13.80 15.46 -12.04
CA VAL A 379 15.20 15.30 -12.47
C VAL A 379 15.55 13.83 -12.70
N ASN A 380 15.09 12.95 -11.82
CA ASN A 380 15.58 11.58 -11.71
C ASN A 380 14.57 10.50 -12.10
N GLY A 381 13.32 10.85 -12.45
CA GLY A 381 12.23 9.89 -12.66
C GLY A 381 12.51 8.85 -13.76
N GLU A 382 13.35 9.15 -14.75
CA GLU A 382 13.75 8.16 -15.77
C GLU A 382 14.44 6.93 -15.16
N SER A 383 15.10 7.10 -14.00
CA SER A 383 15.78 6.04 -13.28
C SER A 383 14.85 5.14 -12.46
N ILE A 384 13.61 5.54 -12.27
CA ILE A 384 12.64 4.80 -11.47
C ILE A 384 11.82 3.86 -12.34
N TYR A 385 11.15 4.40 -13.37
CA TYR A 385 10.21 3.64 -14.17
C TYR A 385 10.87 2.66 -15.12
N GLY A 386 10.25 1.47 -15.27
CA GLY A 386 10.71 0.43 -16.20
C GLY A 386 12.04 -0.22 -15.80
N THR A 387 12.42 -0.10 -14.52
CA THR A 387 13.65 -0.71 -14.01
C THR A 387 13.41 -2.07 -13.38
N ARG A 388 14.47 -2.87 -13.30
CA ARG A 388 14.51 -4.17 -12.65
C ARG A 388 15.70 -4.24 -11.69
N ALA A 389 15.59 -5.12 -10.70
CA ALA A 389 16.68 -5.39 -9.77
C ALA A 389 17.91 -5.99 -10.47
N ILE A 390 19.08 -5.63 -9.99
CA ILE A 390 20.35 -6.26 -10.33
C ILE A 390 21.18 -6.43 -9.06
N ALA A 391 21.60 -7.66 -8.78
CA ALA A 391 22.43 -7.92 -7.60
C ALA A 391 23.79 -7.19 -7.71
N PRO A 392 24.35 -6.69 -6.59
CA PRO A 392 23.94 -6.89 -5.19
C PRO A 392 22.90 -5.87 -4.66
N TYR A 393 22.21 -5.12 -5.50
CA TYR A 393 21.15 -4.13 -5.20
C TYR A 393 21.63 -2.90 -4.44
N LYS A 394 22.39 -3.10 -3.36
CA LYS A 394 22.84 -2.06 -2.44
C LYS A 394 24.18 -2.43 -1.81
N GLU A 395 25.07 -1.44 -1.71
CA GLU A 395 26.31 -1.46 -0.93
C GLU A 395 26.44 -0.13 -0.19
N GLY A 396 26.33 -0.16 1.13
CA GLY A 396 26.36 1.06 1.94
C GLY A 396 25.28 2.06 1.51
N LYS A 397 25.73 3.23 1.02
CA LYS A 397 24.86 4.31 0.51
C LYS A 397 24.53 4.18 -0.97
N VAL A 398 25.07 3.21 -1.67
CA VAL A 398 24.90 3.05 -3.11
C VAL A 398 23.88 1.97 -3.42
N CYS A 399 22.84 2.32 -4.18
CA CYS A 399 21.90 1.39 -4.77
C CYS A 399 22.09 1.33 -6.28
N ILE A 400 21.71 0.21 -6.92
CA ILE A 400 21.69 0.08 -8.36
C ILE A 400 20.41 -0.56 -8.87
N SER A 401 20.00 -0.18 -10.07
CA SER A 401 18.96 -0.87 -10.84
C SER A 401 19.36 -0.91 -12.31
N LYS A 402 18.75 -1.79 -13.11
CA LYS A 402 18.95 -1.83 -14.56
C LYS A 402 17.66 -1.47 -15.31
N LYS A 403 17.83 -0.85 -16.47
CA LYS A 403 16.78 -0.63 -17.44
C LYS A 403 17.26 -1.10 -18.80
N GLU A 404 16.52 -2.01 -19.42
CA GLU A 404 16.93 -2.66 -20.66
C GLU A 404 18.28 -3.40 -20.54
N ALA A 405 18.88 -3.79 -21.66
CA ALA A 405 20.11 -4.57 -21.64
C ALA A 405 21.37 -3.74 -21.33
N ASN A 406 21.32 -2.44 -21.61
CA ASN A 406 22.51 -1.58 -21.71
C ASN A 406 22.51 -0.35 -20.79
N THR A 407 21.57 -0.26 -19.85
CA THR A 407 21.46 0.90 -18.96
C THR A 407 21.43 0.45 -17.50
N ILE A 408 22.31 1.03 -16.68
CA ILE A 408 22.34 0.88 -15.22
C ILE A 408 22.17 2.26 -14.59
N TYR A 409 21.32 2.36 -13.59
CA TYR A 409 21.23 3.53 -12.71
C TYR A 409 21.92 3.25 -11.39
N ILE A 410 22.73 4.20 -10.96
CA ILE A 410 23.50 4.17 -9.72
C ILE A 410 23.00 5.33 -8.86
N TYR A 411 22.53 5.02 -7.65
CA TYR A 411 21.94 5.98 -6.74
C TYR A 411 22.82 6.11 -5.52
N TYR A 412 23.19 7.32 -5.16
CA TYR A 412 23.89 7.60 -3.91
C TYR A 412 22.92 8.25 -2.92
N LEU A 413 22.63 7.58 -1.83
CA LEU A 413 21.72 8.00 -0.79
C LEU A 413 22.45 8.88 0.23
N ALA A 414 22.23 10.20 0.20
CA ALA A 414 22.92 11.13 1.07
C ALA A 414 22.38 11.08 2.52
N GLU A 415 23.26 11.21 3.50
CA GLU A 415 22.88 11.43 4.89
C GLU A 415 22.40 12.86 5.14
N ASP A 416 21.92 13.15 6.36
CA ASP A 416 21.47 14.50 6.71
C ASP A 416 22.65 15.46 6.70
N GLY A 417 22.50 16.56 5.96
CA GLY A 417 23.56 17.58 5.82
C GLY A 417 24.78 17.14 5.00
N GLU A 418 24.77 15.95 4.42
CA GLU A 418 25.89 15.46 3.62
C GLU A 418 26.01 16.22 2.32
N LYS A 419 27.21 16.71 2.03
CA LYS A 419 27.58 17.29 0.74
C LYS A 419 27.95 16.18 -0.24
N MET A 420 27.71 16.42 -1.52
CA MET A 420 28.08 15.48 -2.57
C MET A 420 29.58 15.13 -2.51
N PRO A 421 29.94 13.83 -2.40
CA PRO A 421 31.34 13.42 -2.27
C PRO A 421 32.12 13.67 -3.57
N SER A 422 33.45 13.75 -3.46
CA SER A 422 34.32 13.87 -4.63
C SER A 422 34.49 12.57 -5.40
N LYS A 423 34.20 11.44 -4.75
CA LYS A 423 34.23 10.11 -5.34
C LYS A 423 33.19 9.19 -4.70
N ILE A 424 32.75 8.23 -5.45
CA ILE A 424 31.85 7.15 -5.01
C ILE A 424 32.56 5.83 -5.30
N ASP A 425 32.90 5.12 -4.23
CA ASP A 425 33.56 3.82 -4.32
C ASP A 425 32.48 2.72 -4.31
N MET A 426 32.62 1.73 -5.22
CA MET A 426 31.66 0.64 -5.43
C MET A 426 32.47 -0.66 -5.53
N SER A 427 32.68 -1.33 -4.40
CA SER A 427 33.51 -2.54 -4.33
C SER A 427 32.76 -3.82 -4.69
N ALA A 428 31.47 -3.89 -4.34
CA ALA A 428 30.61 -5.05 -4.60
C ALA A 428 30.05 -5.09 -6.04
N PHE A 429 30.22 -4.00 -6.83
CA PHE A 429 29.62 -3.90 -8.15
C PHE A 429 30.64 -4.15 -9.26
N SER A 430 30.33 -5.07 -10.17
CA SER A 430 31.10 -5.28 -11.39
C SER A 430 30.45 -4.54 -12.56
N LEU A 431 31.02 -3.39 -12.95
CA LEU A 431 30.54 -2.62 -14.09
C LEU A 431 31.42 -2.88 -15.31
N PRO A 432 30.89 -2.93 -16.55
CA PRO A 432 31.66 -3.00 -17.79
C PRO A 432 32.64 -1.83 -17.94
N VAL A 433 33.80 -2.08 -18.54
CA VAL A 433 34.92 -1.11 -18.62
C VAL A 433 34.61 0.08 -19.54
N ASN A 434 33.74 -0.10 -20.52
CA ASN A 434 33.47 0.88 -21.58
C ASN A 434 32.22 1.70 -21.37
N MET A 435 31.74 1.79 -20.12
CA MET A 435 30.50 2.53 -19.81
C MET A 435 30.75 4.05 -19.90
N LYS A 436 29.78 4.74 -20.50
CA LYS A 436 29.64 6.19 -20.38
C LYS A 436 28.75 6.49 -19.20
N ILE A 437 29.25 7.23 -18.21
CA ILE A 437 28.49 7.58 -16.99
C ILE A 437 28.25 9.08 -17.01
N ARG A 438 26.99 9.48 -16.74
CA ARG A 438 26.63 10.90 -16.53
C ARG A 438 25.77 11.06 -15.30
N MET A 439 25.87 12.20 -14.63
CA MET A 439 24.96 12.59 -13.56
C MET A 439 23.62 13.03 -14.17
N LEU A 440 22.47 12.47 -13.69
CA LEU A 440 21.16 12.95 -14.13
C LEU A 440 20.94 14.42 -13.72
N GLY A 441 20.27 15.16 -14.57
CA GLY A 441 20.10 16.62 -14.42
C GLY A 441 21.31 17.44 -14.88
N THR A 442 22.35 16.78 -15.45
CA THR A 442 23.51 17.45 -16.08
C THR A 442 23.88 16.75 -17.38
N ASP A 443 24.62 17.47 -18.27
CA ASP A 443 25.20 16.89 -19.47
C ASP A 443 26.65 16.42 -19.27
N THR A 444 27.15 16.46 -18.03
CA THR A 444 28.52 16.15 -17.69
C THR A 444 28.73 14.66 -17.60
N PHE A 445 29.70 14.15 -18.39
CA PHE A 445 30.21 12.78 -18.23
C PHE A 445 31.19 12.71 -17.06
N LEU A 446 31.06 11.62 -16.29
CA LEU A 446 31.86 11.34 -15.13
C LEU A 446 33.01 10.39 -15.51
N ARG A 447 34.16 10.58 -14.89
CA ARG A 447 35.28 9.67 -15.02
C ARG A 447 35.10 8.48 -14.09
N MET A 448 35.33 7.29 -14.61
CA MET A 448 35.36 6.04 -13.87
C MET A 448 36.80 5.51 -13.82
N GLU A 449 37.22 5.11 -12.65
CA GLU A 449 38.50 4.42 -12.42
C GLU A 449 38.20 3.00 -11.92
N LYS A 450 38.86 2.02 -12.51
CA LYS A 450 38.75 0.62 -12.11
C LYS A 450 39.99 0.21 -11.34
N SER A 451 39.81 -0.52 -10.25
CA SER A 451 40.86 -1.14 -9.47
C SER A 451 40.56 -2.61 -9.19
N ASP A 452 41.47 -3.34 -8.60
CA ASP A 452 41.23 -4.71 -8.12
C ASP A 452 40.16 -4.78 -7.01
N ARG A 453 39.82 -3.64 -6.42
CA ARG A 453 38.81 -3.50 -5.36
C ARG A 453 37.46 -3.03 -5.85
N GLY A 454 37.21 -2.95 -7.17
CA GLY A 454 35.95 -2.47 -7.73
C GLY A 454 36.10 -1.23 -8.61
N VAL A 455 35.08 -0.39 -8.60
CA VAL A 455 34.91 0.80 -9.42
C VAL A 455 34.79 2.04 -8.56
N THR A 456 35.50 3.11 -8.92
CA THR A 456 35.40 4.45 -8.34
C THR A 456 34.87 5.43 -9.39
N ILE A 457 33.78 6.15 -9.08
CA ILE A 457 33.25 7.23 -9.93
C ILE A 457 33.72 8.56 -9.34
N LEU A 458 34.37 9.39 -10.15
CA LEU A 458 34.86 10.72 -9.75
C LEU A 458 33.82 11.79 -10.07
N ILE A 459 33.46 12.61 -9.06
CA ILE A 459 32.47 13.68 -9.19
C ILE A 459 33.19 15.04 -9.29
N PRO A 460 33.08 15.75 -10.43
CA PRO A 460 33.72 17.06 -10.63
C PRO A 460 33.24 18.11 -9.62
N GLU A 461 34.10 19.05 -9.30
CA GLU A 461 33.78 20.12 -8.35
C GLU A 461 32.61 20.99 -8.82
N SER A 462 32.46 21.21 -10.13
CA SER A 462 31.34 21.96 -10.72
C SER A 462 29.98 21.37 -10.34
N ILE A 463 29.86 20.02 -10.39
CA ILE A 463 28.63 19.32 -9.99
C ILE A 463 28.45 19.37 -8.47
N ARG A 464 29.54 19.17 -7.70
CA ARG A 464 29.48 19.16 -6.24
C ARG A 464 29.08 20.50 -5.65
N LYS A 465 29.44 21.63 -6.29
CA LYS A 465 29.04 22.98 -5.89
C LYS A 465 27.57 23.27 -6.17
N ASN A 466 27.02 22.68 -7.25
CA ASN A 466 25.64 22.87 -7.66
C ASN A 466 25.01 21.50 -8.00
N PRO A 467 24.64 20.71 -6.97
CA PRO A 467 24.04 19.40 -7.19
C PRO A 467 22.71 19.52 -7.97
N PRO A 468 22.43 18.63 -8.95
CA PRO A 468 21.21 18.72 -9.77
C PRO A 468 19.93 18.35 -9.02
N SER A 469 20.06 17.67 -7.89
CA SER A 469 18.96 17.26 -7.02
C SER A 469 19.43 17.14 -5.57
N GLU A 470 18.49 17.00 -4.66
CA GLU A 470 18.72 16.75 -3.25
C GLU A 470 18.49 15.27 -2.92
N TYR A 471 18.88 14.82 -1.74
CA TYR A 471 18.56 13.55 -1.09
C TYR A 471 19.23 12.31 -1.69
N VAL A 472 19.13 12.13 -3.00
CA VAL A 472 19.71 11.01 -3.75
C VAL A 472 20.23 11.54 -5.09
N TRP A 473 21.52 11.31 -5.34
CA TRP A 473 22.16 11.68 -6.60
C TRP A 473 22.23 10.45 -7.51
N VAL A 474 21.78 10.62 -8.74
CA VAL A 474 21.61 9.50 -9.66
C VAL A 474 22.56 9.64 -10.84
N MET A 475 23.27 8.57 -11.12
CA MET A 475 24.14 8.45 -12.29
C MET A 475 23.55 7.41 -13.25
N LYS A 476 23.51 7.75 -14.53
CA LYS A 476 23.14 6.85 -15.62
C LYS A 476 24.38 6.34 -16.30
N ALA A 477 24.57 5.05 -16.28
CA ALA A 477 25.65 4.35 -16.95
C ALA A 477 25.10 3.59 -18.17
N THR A 478 25.69 3.80 -19.34
CA THR A 478 25.31 3.16 -20.62
C THR A 478 26.49 2.53 -21.30
N PHE A 479 26.32 1.39 -22.00
CA PHE A 479 27.34 0.64 -22.73
C PHE A 479 26.81 0.10 -24.06
#